data_12096d81d91f79c9694789bd7282aebb
#
_entry.id   12096d81d91f79c9694789bd7282aebb
#
_cell.length_a   1.000
_cell.length_b   1.000
_cell.length_c   1.000
_cell.angle_alpha   90.00
_cell.angle_beta   90.00
_cell.angle_gamma   90.00
#
_symmetry.space_group_name_H-M   'P 1'
#
loop_
_entity.id
_entity.type
_entity.pdbx_description
1 polymer ?
#
loop_
_entity_poly.entity_id
_entity_poly.type
_entity_poly.pdbx_seq_one_letter_code
_entity_poly.pdbx_strand_id
1 'polypeptide(L)'
;CIKKNKYLIIDETYRDFIYPDKGAPHNLFSIPNWSKNLIQLYSFSKSCCIPGHRLGAITTDKGLISQISKIMDNIQICAPRPAQHSVAKFLPHLENFVNEKSNEIETKANLFSKSLSASSKWEITSIGSFFAYVKHSYNNIKCDDIAKLLAKNCGLITIPGIYFGKKQENFLRMSIAGLSLKEIANVKSRLEKLEKYI
;
A
#
# COMPACT_ATOMS: atom_id res chain seq x y z
N CYS A 1 -15.74 -12.97 -14.60
CA CYS A 1 -16.28 -13.65 -13.42
C CYS A 1 -17.74 -14.01 -13.63
N ILE A 2 -18.64 -13.06 -13.97
CA ILE A 2 -20.08 -13.29 -14.12
C ILE A 2 -20.37 -14.45 -15.09
N LYS A 3 -19.83 -14.41 -16.33
CA LYS A 3 -20.04 -15.47 -17.35
C LYS A 3 -19.63 -16.90 -16.89
N LYS A 4 -18.73 -17.00 -15.92
CA LYS A 4 -18.21 -18.27 -15.40
C LYS A 4 -18.75 -18.60 -14.01
N ASN A 5 -19.69 -17.82 -13.50
CA ASN A 5 -20.22 -17.92 -12.14
C ASN A 5 -19.11 -18.00 -11.08
N LYS A 6 -18.13 -17.09 -11.16
CA LYS A 6 -17.01 -16.97 -10.23
C LYS A 6 -17.07 -15.65 -9.50
N TYR A 7 -16.60 -15.64 -8.26
CA TYR A 7 -16.41 -14.41 -7.50
C TYR A 7 -15.13 -13.67 -7.94
N LEU A 8 -15.21 -12.35 -7.88
CA LEU A 8 -14.07 -11.45 -7.96
C LEU A 8 -13.88 -10.81 -6.59
N ILE A 9 -12.75 -11.05 -5.97
CA ILE A 9 -12.37 -10.38 -4.72
C ILE A 9 -11.38 -9.28 -5.07
N ILE A 10 -11.69 -8.04 -4.68
CA ILE A 10 -10.79 -6.91 -4.83
C ILE A 10 -10.35 -6.41 -3.46
N ASP A 11 -9.03 -6.33 -3.26
CA ASP A 11 -8.44 -5.71 -2.08
C ASP A 11 -8.15 -4.24 -2.41
N GLU A 12 -8.93 -3.36 -1.84
CA GLU A 12 -8.84 -1.93 -2.02
C GLU A 12 -8.31 -1.20 -0.78
N THR A 13 -7.42 -1.84 -0.02
CA THR A 13 -6.76 -1.24 1.16
C THR A 13 -6.10 0.12 0.84
N TYR A 14 -5.67 0.33 -0.39
CA TYR A 14 -4.98 1.54 -0.85
C TYR A 14 -5.79 2.33 -1.87
N ARG A 15 -7.11 2.11 -1.97
CA ARG A 15 -8.00 2.73 -2.93
C ARG A 15 -7.86 4.26 -2.99
N ASP A 16 -7.75 4.90 -1.84
CA ASP A 16 -7.78 6.36 -1.73
C ASP A 16 -6.41 7.03 -2.00
N PHE A 17 -5.37 6.23 -2.27
CA PHE A 17 -4.06 6.72 -2.70
C PHE A 17 -3.86 6.64 -4.21
N ILE A 18 -4.93 6.75 -4.96
CA ILE A 18 -4.91 6.96 -6.40
C ILE A 18 -4.99 8.46 -6.62
N TYR A 19 -4.10 8.96 -7.45
CA TYR A 19 -4.01 10.39 -7.73
C TYR A 19 -5.35 10.93 -8.24
N PRO A 20 -5.83 12.07 -7.73
CA PRO A 20 -7.18 12.60 -8.01
C PRO A 20 -7.49 12.77 -9.50
N ASP A 21 -6.46 13.11 -10.31
CA ASP A 21 -6.56 13.27 -11.76
C ASP A 21 -6.83 11.95 -12.52
N LYS A 22 -6.61 10.80 -11.88
CA LYS A 22 -6.82 9.47 -12.48
C LYS A 22 -8.22 8.92 -12.26
N GLY A 23 -9.05 9.63 -11.51
CA GLY A 23 -10.41 9.22 -11.19
C GLY A 23 -10.51 7.96 -10.34
N ALA A 24 -11.66 7.29 -10.37
CA ALA A 24 -11.88 6.05 -9.62
C ALA A 24 -11.01 4.91 -10.17
N PRO A 25 -10.50 3.99 -9.33
CA PRO A 25 -9.62 2.89 -9.77
C PRO A 25 -10.31 1.95 -10.76
N HIS A 26 -11.61 1.89 -10.73
CA HIS A 26 -12.44 1.07 -11.62
C HIS A 26 -13.91 1.50 -11.55
N ASN A 27 -14.72 0.97 -12.49
CA ASN A 27 -16.17 1.20 -12.56
C ASN A 27 -17.00 -0.05 -12.20
N LEU A 28 -16.47 -0.99 -11.44
CA LEU A 28 -17.11 -2.28 -11.15
C LEU A 28 -18.47 -2.11 -10.44
N PHE A 29 -18.61 -1.09 -9.59
CA PHE A 29 -19.86 -0.80 -8.88
C PHE A 29 -20.97 -0.23 -9.77
N SER A 30 -20.64 0.20 -10.99
CA SER A 30 -21.64 0.65 -11.98
C SER A 30 -22.24 -0.50 -12.79
N ILE A 31 -21.71 -1.72 -12.66
CA ILE A 31 -22.22 -2.90 -13.37
C ILE A 31 -23.51 -3.37 -12.71
N PRO A 32 -24.61 -3.59 -13.47
CA PRO A 32 -25.85 -4.12 -12.90
C PRO A 32 -25.61 -5.44 -12.15
N ASN A 33 -26.18 -5.55 -10.95
CA ASN A 33 -26.03 -6.73 -10.07
C ASN A 33 -24.60 -7.09 -9.67
N TRP A 34 -23.69 -6.12 -9.67
CA TRP A 34 -22.28 -6.31 -9.32
C TRP A 34 -22.08 -7.08 -8.01
N SER A 35 -22.91 -6.84 -7.01
CA SER A 35 -22.78 -7.43 -5.68
C SER A 35 -22.90 -8.96 -5.65
N LYS A 36 -23.54 -9.58 -6.65
CA LYS A 36 -23.69 -11.03 -6.74
C LYS A 36 -22.35 -11.77 -6.97
N ASN A 37 -21.38 -11.09 -7.57
CA ASN A 37 -20.10 -11.69 -7.95
C ASN A 37 -18.88 -10.90 -7.46
N LEU A 38 -19.06 -9.69 -6.91
CA LEU A 38 -17.98 -8.84 -6.42
C LEU A 38 -17.95 -8.84 -4.90
N ILE A 39 -16.78 -9.03 -4.35
CA ILE A 39 -16.47 -8.87 -2.92
C ILE A 39 -15.38 -7.80 -2.85
N GLN A 40 -15.71 -6.64 -2.31
CA GLN A 40 -14.75 -5.61 -2.01
C GLN A 40 -14.24 -5.75 -0.58
N LEU A 41 -12.92 -5.67 -0.41
CA LEU A 41 -12.26 -5.55 0.87
C LEU A 41 -11.70 -4.14 1.00
N TYR A 42 -12.04 -3.43 2.06
CA TYR A 42 -11.56 -2.08 2.34
C TYR A 42 -10.96 -2.00 3.74
N SER A 43 -9.93 -1.18 3.91
CA SER A 43 -9.29 -0.95 5.20
C SER A 43 -9.23 0.54 5.54
N PHE A 44 -9.77 0.93 6.67
CA PHE A 44 -9.65 2.29 7.20
C PHE A 44 -8.24 2.60 7.75
N SER A 45 -7.41 1.57 7.92
CA SER A 45 -6.08 1.67 8.52
C SER A 45 -5.15 2.66 7.81
N LYS A 46 -5.24 2.73 6.49
CA LYS A 46 -4.31 3.53 5.67
C LYS A 46 -4.86 4.92 5.39
N SER A 47 -6.02 4.99 4.76
CA SER A 47 -6.67 6.24 4.36
C SER A 47 -7.00 7.14 5.54
N CYS A 48 -7.45 6.55 6.65
CA CYS A 48 -7.80 7.30 7.86
C CYS A 48 -6.65 7.37 8.88
N CYS A 49 -5.46 6.86 8.57
CA CYS A 49 -4.29 6.85 9.47
C CYS A 49 -4.54 6.17 10.83
N ILE A 50 -5.40 5.14 10.88
CA ILE A 50 -5.80 4.43 12.12
C ILE A 50 -5.42 2.93 12.13
N PRO A 51 -4.17 2.54 11.81
CA PRO A 51 -3.82 1.13 11.69
C PRO A 51 -4.00 0.34 13.00
N GLY A 52 -3.85 0.99 14.15
CA GLY A 52 -4.02 0.38 15.47
C GLY A 52 -5.48 0.06 15.83
N HIS A 53 -6.46 0.67 15.18
CA HIS A 53 -7.88 0.43 15.44
C HIS A 53 -8.43 -0.86 14.82
N ARG A 54 -7.67 -1.53 13.94
CA ARG A 54 -8.00 -2.83 13.35
C ARG A 54 -9.39 -2.86 12.69
N LEU A 55 -9.71 -1.85 11.88
CA LEU A 55 -11.02 -1.68 11.26
C LEU A 55 -10.94 -1.80 9.74
N GLY A 56 -11.82 -2.61 9.18
CA GLY A 56 -12.01 -2.79 7.74
C GLY A 56 -13.49 -3.00 7.42
N ALA A 57 -13.81 -3.08 6.14
CA ALA A 57 -15.16 -3.33 5.66
C ALA A 57 -15.14 -4.35 4.50
N ILE A 58 -16.18 -5.17 4.43
CA ILE A 58 -16.46 -6.05 3.32
C ILE A 58 -17.78 -5.60 2.69
N THR A 59 -17.77 -5.36 1.38
CA THR A 59 -18.95 -4.92 0.63
C THR A 59 -19.28 -5.96 -0.43
N THR A 60 -20.47 -6.56 -0.34
CA THR A 60 -21.00 -7.54 -1.30
C THR A 60 -22.51 -7.70 -1.09
N ASP A 61 -23.15 -8.71 -1.67
CA ASP A 61 -24.57 -8.94 -1.46
C ASP A 61 -24.91 -9.45 -0.05
N LYS A 62 -26.16 -9.26 0.35
CA LYS A 62 -26.67 -9.63 1.68
C LYS A 62 -26.55 -11.13 1.95
N GLY A 63 -26.77 -11.99 0.96
CA GLY A 63 -26.69 -13.43 1.11
C GLY A 63 -25.27 -13.88 1.45
N LEU A 64 -24.30 -13.33 0.73
CA LEU A 64 -22.89 -13.62 0.95
C LEU A 64 -22.38 -13.03 2.28
N ILE A 65 -22.80 -11.81 2.64
CA ILE A 65 -22.47 -11.21 3.96
C ILE A 65 -22.96 -12.13 5.10
N SER A 66 -24.17 -12.71 4.98
CA SER A 66 -24.67 -13.62 6.01
C SER A 66 -23.79 -14.86 6.18
N GLN A 67 -23.20 -15.40 5.11
CA GLN A 67 -22.28 -16.54 5.22
C GLN A 67 -20.90 -16.11 5.78
N ILE A 68 -20.39 -14.96 5.33
CA ILE A 68 -19.14 -14.41 5.86
C ILE A 68 -19.24 -14.13 7.36
N SER A 69 -20.35 -13.57 7.83
CA SER A 69 -20.58 -13.31 9.26
C SER A 69 -20.49 -14.57 10.12
N LYS A 70 -21.03 -15.71 9.66
CA LYS A 70 -20.91 -16.98 10.38
C LYS A 70 -19.46 -17.42 10.57
N ILE A 71 -18.61 -17.15 9.57
CA ILE A 71 -17.17 -17.45 9.66
C ILE A 71 -16.47 -16.45 10.58
N MET A 72 -16.80 -15.17 10.46
CA MET A 72 -16.20 -14.12 11.27
C MET A 72 -16.50 -14.29 12.76
N ASP A 73 -17.70 -14.74 13.12
CA ASP A 73 -18.07 -15.04 14.51
C ASP A 73 -17.14 -16.07 15.16
N ASN A 74 -16.54 -16.96 14.36
CA ASN A 74 -15.60 -17.98 14.84
C ASN A 74 -14.13 -17.54 14.80
N ILE A 75 -13.78 -16.52 13.96
CA ILE A 75 -12.40 -16.06 13.80
C ILE A 75 -12.11 -14.88 14.72
N GLN A 76 -12.98 -13.89 14.78
CA GLN A 76 -12.72 -12.62 15.46
C GLN A 76 -13.92 -12.05 16.23
N ILE A 77 -15.10 -12.66 16.14
CA ILE A 77 -16.37 -12.22 16.74
C ILE A 77 -16.80 -10.88 16.16
N CYS A 78 -16.07 -9.77 16.45
CA CYS A 78 -16.35 -8.44 15.90
C CYS A 78 -15.09 -7.57 15.88
N ALA A 79 -15.09 -6.53 15.03
CA ALA A 79 -14.12 -5.45 15.11
C ALA A 79 -14.36 -4.62 16.39
N PRO A 80 -13.35 -3.88 16.92
CA PRO A 80 -13.50 -3.06 18.12
C PRO A 80 -14.66 -2.07 17.99
N ARG A 81 -15.69 -2.21 18.82
CA ARG A 81 -16.92 -1.39 18.76
C ARG A 81 -16.69 0.13 18.87
N PRO A 82 -15.79 0.63 19.75
CA PRO A 82 -15.50 2.06 19.80
C PRO A 82 -14.99 2.62 18.46
N ALA A 83 -14.11 1.87 17.78
CA ALA A 83 -13.58 2.24 16.48
C ALA A 83 -14.68 2.25 15.40
N GLN A 84 -15.55 1.23 15.38
CA GLN A 84 -16.69 1.19 14.46
C GLN A 84 -17.60 2.40 14.64
N HIS A 85 -17.98 2.70 15.90
CA HIS A 85 -18.88 3.82 16.20
C HIS A 85 -18.25 5.17 15.82
N SER A 86 -16.99 5.38 16.15
CA SER A 86 -16.28 6.61 15.81
C SER A 86 -16.16 6.81 14.31
N VAL A 87 -15.71 5.78 13.57
CA VAL A 87 -15.59 5.88 12.12
C VAL A 87 -16.94 6.09 11.46
N ALA A 88 -17.99 5.35 11.85
CA ALA A 88 -19.33 5.52 11.27
C ALA A 88 -19.86 6.95 11.47
N LYS A 89 -19.62 7.56 12.64
CA LYS A 89 -20.03 8.93 12.93
C LYS A 89 -19.31 9.97 12.08
N PHE A 90 -18.00 9.78 11.87
CA PHE A 90 -17.17 10.76 11.18
C PHE A 90 -17.01 10.49 9.68
N LEU A 91 -17.41 9.32 9.19
CA LEU A 91 -17.24 8.91 7.79
C LEU A 91 -17.66 9.98 6.77
N PRO A 92 -18.82 10.67 6.92
CA PRO A 92 -19.23 11.72 5.99
C PRO A 92 -18.29 12.94 5.95
N HIS A 93 -17.41 13.09 6.94
CA HIS A 93 -16.51 14.23 7.09
C HIS A 93 -15.03 13.88 6.79
N LEU A 94 -14.75 12.60 6.50
CA LEU A 94 -13.38 12.13 6.28
C LEU A 94 -12.85 12.41 4.88
N GLU A 95 -13.70 12.78 3.93
CA GLU A 95 -13.31 12.96 2.52
C GLU A 95 -12.16 13.98 2.38
N ASN A 96 -12.30 15.15 2.99
CA ASN A 96 -11.26 16.19 2.92
C ASN A 96 -9.93 15.73 3.54
N PHE A 97 -9.99 15.03 4.67
CA PHE A 97 -8.80 14.46 5.33
C PHE A 97 -8.13 13.41 4.42
N VAL A 98 -8.90 12.50 3.85
CA VAL A 98 -8.38 11.46 2.96
C VAL A 98 -7.73 12.07 1.72
N ASN A 99 -8.37 13.07 1.11
CA ASN A 99 -7.83 13.80 -0.05
C ASN A 99 -6.53 14.54 0.30
N GLU A 100 -6.46 15.19 1.47
CA GLU A 100 -5.22 15.84 1.95
C GLU A 100 -4.09 14.82 2.09
N LYS A 101 -4.37 13.65 2.69
CA LYS A 101 -3.36 12.60 2.86
C LYS A 101 -2.95 11.96 1.53
N SER A 102 -3.87 11.80 0.59
CA SER A 102 -3.56 11.36 -0.76
C SER A 102 -2.60 12.32 -1.48
N ASN A 103 -2.88 13.61 -1.44
CA ASN A 103 -2.03 14.65 -2.05
C ASN A 103 -0.64 14.73 -1.38
N GLU A 104 -0.58 14.56 -0.05
CA GLU A 104 0.70 14.48 0.67
C GLU A 104 1.54 13.31 0.16
N ILE A 105 0.94 12.14 0.01
CA ILE A 105 1.62 10.93 -0.48
C ILE A 105 2.05 11.11 -1.94
N GLU A 106 1.22 11.70 -2.79
CA GLU A 106 1.59 12.00 -4.18
C GLU A 106 2.81 12.91 -4.26
N THR A 107 2.82 13.98 -3.47
CA THR A 107 3.97 14.90 -3.39
C THR A 107 5.25 14.16 -2.99
N LYS A 108 5.16 13.28 -1.98
CA LYS A 108 6.28 12.45 -1.54
C LYS A 108 6.73 11.46 -2.63
N ALA A 109 5.81 10.82 -3.33
CA ALA A 109 6.10 9.88 -4.41
C ALA A 109 6.81 10.56 -5.59
N ASN A 110 6.33 11.75 -5.98
CA ASN A 110 6.94 12.54 -7.04
C ASN A 110 8.37 12.98 -6.68
N LEU A 111 8.58 13.46 -5.43
CA LEU A 111 9.90 13.83 -4.95
C LEU A 111 10.84 12.61 -4.89
N PHE A 112 10.36 11.47 -4.42
CA PHE A 112 11.14 10.23 -4.36
C PHE A 112 11.55 9.78 -5.77
N SER A 113 10.62 9.79 -6.71
CA SER A 113 10.88 9.45 -8.11
C SER A 113 11.94 10.38 -8.72
N LYS A 114 11.80 11.67 -8.48
CA LYS A 114 12.79 12.67 -8.95
C LYS A 114 14.16 12.46 -8.31
N SER A 115 14.21 12.11 -7.02
CA SER A 115 15.49 11.94 -6.30
C SER A 115 16.32 10.78 -6.84
N LEU A 116 15.68 9.72 -7.38
CA LEU A 116 16.36 8.53 -7.91
C LEU A 116 16.49 8.50 -9.44
N SER A 117 15.86 9.44 -10.17
CA SER A 117 15.85 9.42 -11.64
C SER A 117 17.25 9.48 -12.29
N ALA A 118 18.22 10.07 -11.60
CA ALA A 118 19.61 10.16 -12.06
C ALA A 118 20.56 9.15 -11.39
N SER A 119 20.03 8.08 -10.81
CA SER A 119 20.87 7.03 -10.22
C SER A 119 21.22 5.97 -11.26
N SER A 120 22.49 5.58 -11.32
CA SER A 120 22.95 4.48 -12.18
C SER A 120 22.82 3.10 -11.53
N LYS A 121 22.64 3.06 -10.22
CA LYS A 121 22.60 1.80 -9.42
C LYS A 121 21.21 1.44 -8.91
N TRP A 122 20.29 2.40 -8.92
CA TRP A 122 18.97 2.26 -8.33
C TRP A 122 17.89 2.69 -9.32
N GLU A 123 16.97 1.81 -9.62
CA GLU A 123 15.88 2.01 -10.57
C GLU A 123 14.54 1.81 -9.86
N ILE A 124 13.62 2.77 -9.94
CA ILE A 124 12.25 2.59 -9.50
C ILE A 124 11.50 1.84 -10.60
N THR A 125 11.18 0.58 -10.38
CA THR A 125 10.42 -0.24 -11.34
C THR A 125 8.92 -0.01 -11.22
N SER A 126 8.43 0.31 -10.02
CA SER A 126 7.05 0.72 -9.79
C SER A 126 6.94 1.56 -8.52
N ILE A 127 5.95 2.43 -8.52
CA ILE A 127 5.54 3.19 -7.34
C ILE A 127 4.01 3.21 -7.29
N GLY A 128 3.45 2.92 -6.13
CA GLY A 128 2.01 2.91 -5.92
C GLY A 128 1.69 3.19 -4.46
N SER A 129 0.65 4.00 -4.23
CA SER A 129 0.38 4.50 -2.90
C SER A 129 1.66 5.11 -2.29
N PHE A 130 2.08 4.66 -1.13
CA PHE A 130 3.31 5.09 -0.47
C PHE A 130 4.44 4.04 -0.50
N PHE A 131 4.39 3.11 -1.45
CA PHE A 131 5.44 2.13 -1.66
C PHE A 131 6.13 2.32 -3.00
N ALA A 132 7.45 2.26 -2.97
CA ALA A 132 8.28 2.14 -4.16
C ALA A 132 8.92 0.75 -4.21
N TYR A 133 8.90 0.13 -5.38
CA TYR A 133 9.63 -1.10 -5.66
C TYR A 133 10.85 -0.74 -6.46
N VAL A 134 12.02 -0.92 -5.84
CA VAL A 134 13.29 -0.38 -6.32
C VAL A 134 14.24 -1.53 -6.62
N LYS A 135 14.80 -1.53 -7.83
CA LYS A 135 15.81 -2.49 -8.26
C LYS A 135 17.20 -1.92 -8.04
N HIS A 136 18.12 -2.74 -7.56
CA HIS A 136 19.55 -2.41 -7.52
C HIS A 136 20.33 -3.18 -8.59
N SER A 137 21.46 -2.60 -9.02
CA SER A 137 22.34 -3.16 -10.06
C SER A 137 23.63 -3.75 -9.50
N TYR A 138 23.71 -4.01 -8.19
CA TYR A 138 24.88 -4.65 -7.60
C TYR A 138 24.88 -6.13 -7.93
N ASN A 139 25.95 -6.57 -8.63
CA ASN A 139 26.11 -7.96 -9.01
C ASN A 139 26.55 -8.81 -7.81
N ASN A 140 26.05 -10.04 -7.74
CA ASN A 140 26.43 -11.04 -6.74
C ASN A 140 26.06 -10.71 -5.28
N ILE A 141 25.27 -9.67 -5.03
CA ILE A 141 24.79 -9.34 -3.69
C ILE A 141 23.27 -9.42 -3.67
N LYS A 142 22.72 -10.24 -2.79
CA LYS A 142 21.28 -10.44 -2.68
C LYS A 142 20.61 -9.28 -1.93
N CYS A 143 19.33 -9.05 -2.23
CA CYS A 143 18.57 -7.94 -1.65
C CYS A 143 18.45 -8.01 -0.11
N ASP A 144 18.52 -9.17 0.51
CA ASP A 144 18.52 -9.30 1.97
C ASP A 144 19.83 -8.81 2.60
N ASP A 145 20.97 -9.04 1.95
CA ASP A 145 22.27 -8.51 2.40
C ASP A 145 22.36 -7.00 2.15
N ILE A 146 21.87 -6.53 0.99
CA ILE A 146 21.72 -5.09 0.71
C ILE A 146 20.84 -4.42 1.77
N ALA A 147 19.69 -5.01 2.11
CA ALA A 147 18.80 -4.45 3.14
C ALA A 147 19.47 -4.36 4.52
N LYS A 148 20.25 -5.37 4.93
CA LYS A 148 21.03 -5.36 6.18
C LYS A 148 22.09 -4.26 6.17
N LEU A 149 22.85 -4.13 5.07
CA LEU A 149 23.87 -3.08 4.92
C LEU A 149 23.24 -1.68 4.94
N LEU A 150 22.13 -1.49 4.26
CA LEU A 150 21.38 -0.22 4.26
C LEU A 150 20.90 0.14 5.65
N ALA A 151 20.35 -0.80 6.40
CA ALA A 151 19.90 -0.57 7.78
C ALA A 151 21.06 -0.20 8.67
N LYS A 152 22.15 -0.99 8.65
CA LYS A 152 23.31 -0.83 9.54
C LYS A 152 24.12 0.45 9.27
N ASN A 153 24.37 0.76 7.99
CA ASN A 153 25.38 1.75 7.61
C ASN A 153 24.77 3.04 7.00
N CYS A 154 23.57 2.94 6.44
CA CYS A 154 22.91 4.06 5.74
C CYS A 154 21.65 4.56 6.47
N GLY A 155 21.22 3.87 7.54
CA GLY A 155 20.02 4.21 8.30
C GLY A 155 18.73 4.11 7.47
N LEU A 156 18.70 3.21 6.47
CA LEU A 156 17.53 2.95 5.63
C LEU A 156 17.00 1.55 5.90
N ILE A 157 15.78 1.45 6.38
CA ILE A 157 15.08 0.17 6.56
C ILE A 157 14.24 -0.11 5.32
N THR A 158 14.50 -1.25 4.69
CA THR A 158 13.81 -1.69 3.48
C THR A 158 13.38 -3.15 3.62
N ILE A 159 12.44 -3.60 2.79
CA ILE A 159 12.04 -4.99 2.77
C ILE A 159 12.59 -5.67 1.53
N PRO A 160 13.36 -6.77 1.68
CA PRO A 160 13.88 -7.53 0.55
C PRO A 160 12.80 -8.07 -0.38
N GLY A 161 13.06 -8.01 -1.68
CA GLY A 161 12.12 -8.45 -2.71
C GLY A 161 11.81 -9.95 -2.65
N ILE A 162 12.73 -10.77 -2.18
CA ILE A 162 12.54 -12.22 -2.04
C ILE A 162 11.33 -12.60 -1.20
N TYR A 163 10.85 -11.71 -0.30
CA TYR A 163 9.63 -11.94 0.48
C TYR A 163 8.34 -11.74 -0.32
N PHE A 164 8.42 -11.19 -1.53
CA PHE A 164 7.27 -10.93 -2.41
C PHE A 164 7.16 -11.92 -3.56
N GLY A 165 8.16 -12.79 -3.77
CA GLY A 165 8.10 -13.81 -4.79
C GLY A 165 9.46 -14.29 -5.28
N LYS A 166 9.42 -15.25 -6.21
CA LYS A 166 10.63 -15.79 -6.85
C LYS A 166 11.23 -14.76 -7.82
N LYS A 167 12.54 -14.83 -8.05
CA LYS A 167 13.28 -13.96 -8.98
C LYS A 167 13.24 -12.47 -8.59
N GLN A 168 13.21 -12.19 -7.28
CA GLN A 168 13.16 -10.84 -6.73
C GLN A 168 14.45 -10.49 -5.94
N GLU A 169 15.55 -11.18 -6.22
CA GLU A 169 16.82 -11.07 -5.47
C GLU A 169 17.47 -9.69 -5.59
N ASN A 170 17.11 -8.90 -6.62
CA ASN A 170 17.66 -7.57 -6.85
C ASN A 170 16.69 -6.43 -6.51
N PHE A 171 15.61 -6.74 -5.80
CA PHE A 171 14.57 -5.75 -5.50
C PHE A 171 14.44 -5.47 -4.01
N LEU A 172 14.06 -4.24 -3.70
CA LEU A 172 13.71 -3.79 -2.36
C LEU A 172 12.37 -3.04 -2.40
N ARG A 173 11.50 -3.27 -1.42
CA ARG A 173 10.34 -2.42 -1.20
C ARG A 173 10.70 -1.35 -0.19
N MET A 174 10.50 -0.10 -0.56
CA MET A 174 10.70 1.09 0.27
C MET A 174 9.36 1.75 0.58
N SER A 175 9.15 2.19 1.82
CA SER A 175 7.99 2.98 2.22
C SER A 175 8.39 4.44 2.38
N ILE A 176 7.59 5.34 1.78
CA ILE A 176 7.82 6.79 1.83
C ILE A 176 6.85 7.52 2.76
N ALA A 177 5.81 6.83 3.28
CA ALA A 177 4.76 7.46 4.07
C ALA A 177 5.28 8.21 5.30
N GLY A 178 6.14 7.57 6.08
CA GLY A 178 6.67 8.11 7.34
C GLY A 178 7.82 9.11 7.19
N LEU A 179 8.28 9.36 5.96
CA LEU A 179 9.40 10.25 5.71
C LEU A 179 8.93 11.70 5.52
N SER A 180 9.69 12.64 6.04
CA SER A 180 9.59 14.05 5.67
C SER A 180 10.14 14.30 4.26
N LEU A 181 9.75 15.41 3.62
CA LEU A 181 10.27 15.78 2.30
C LEU A 181 11.80 15.92 2.31
N LYS A 182 12.39 16.41 3.41
CA LYS A 182 13.85 16.52 3.58
C LYS A 182 14.51 15.14 3.60
N GLU A 183 13.93 14.19 4.28
CA GLU A 183 14.45 12.80 4.32
C GLU A 183 14.36 12.14 2.94
N ILE A 184 13.26 12.34 2.22
CA ILE A 184 13.08 11.82 0.85
C ILE A 184 14.14 12.43 -0.08
N ALA A 185 14.38 13.73 -0.03
CA ALA A 185 15.42 14.38 -0.84
C ALA A 185 16.83 13.80 -0.57
N ASN A 186 17.08 13.32 0.64
CA ASN A 186 18.35 12.71 1.04
C ASN A 186 18.46 11.20 0.79
N VAL A 187 17.41 10.54 0.29
CA VAL A 187 17.44 9.08 0.09
C VAL A 187 18.53 8.67 -0.89
N LYS A 188 18.69 9.41 -2.00
CA LYS A 188 19.73 9.11 -2.99
C LYS A 188 21.12 9.07 -2.36
N SER A 189 21.51 10.13 -1.65
CA SER A 189 22.84 10.20 -1.02
C SER A 189 23.07 9.10 0.03
N ARG A 190 22.00 8.71 0.74
CA ARG A 190 22.06 7.58 1.68
C ARG A 190 22.22 6.23 0.97
N LEU A 191 21.58 6.04 -0.16
CA LEU A 191 21.74 4.85 -1.00
C LEU A 191 23.14 4.77 -1.62
N GLU A 192 23.67 5.89 -2.11
CA GLU A 192 25.02 5.98 -2.67
C GLU A 192 26.11 5.73 -1.60
N LYS A 193 25.83 6.07 -0.34
CA LYS A 193 26.74 5.74 0.78
C LYS A 193 27.00 4.23 0.91
N LEU A 194 26.07 3.38 0.45
CA LEU A 194 26.22 1.93 0.47
C LEU A 194 27.49 1.46 -0.26
N GLU A 195 27.90 2.16 -1.33
CA GLU A 195 29.07 1.79 -2.15
C GLU A 195 30.39 1.71 -1.34
N LYS A 196 30.43 2.31 -0.16
CA LYS A 196 31.58 2.22 0.75
C LYS A 196 31.64 0.92 1.55
N TYR A 197 30.62 0.08 1.43
CA TYR A 197 30.45 -1.14 2.27
C TYR A 197 30.22 -2.40 1.46
N ILE A 198 30.31 -2.28 0.12
CA ILE A 198 30.20 -3.38 -0.85
C ILE A 198 31.57 -3.73 -1.42
#